data_fb57929929ed4eff46a007f232cfb92d
#
_entry.id   fb57929929ed4eff46a007f232cfb92d
#
_cell.length_a   1.000
_cell.length_b   1.000
_cell.length_c   1.000
_cell.angle_alpha   90.00
_cell.angle_beta   90.00
_cell.angle_gamma   90.00
#
_symmetry.space_group_name_H-M   'P 1'
#
loop_
_entity.id
_entity.type
_entity.pdbx_description
1 polymer ?
#
loop_
_entity_poly.entity_id
_entity_poly.type
_entity_poly.pdbx_seq_one_letter_code
_entity_poly.pdbx_strand_id
1 'polypeptide(L)'
;YYHGYDFIDKTHDFGATVVNIHHATGINPFINYPFLRTKEMKAYIDGAHALDMKVKIYNTVRELTNSCVEIFALRSLNGEIFSKGKGGGYSWLQEHYDQDYIAAWFAYTVKDAAIVNTGVSRWHNYYMEGLDWLVKNVGIDGLYIDDLAFDRMSMKRVRKILNRNNPGAMIDLHSANQFNEKDGFANSANLYLEHFPYLDRLWFGEYFDYDMPPEFWIVEVSGIPYGLMGEMLWEGGNKWRGMIYGMTGRNPGYGVDNRPLWNFWDEVGLKGSEMIGYWVSDNPVKTGKERTLATVYRKMGQKAVISLATWEDQDAEVSLQIDWAKLGLDPAKVTLHAPAIENFQPEKTWKPGETIAVPKGKGWLIVVE
;
A
#
# COMPACT_ATOMS: atom_id res chain seq x y z
N TYR A 1 5.05 3.22 -8.40
CA TYR A 1 5.52 1.83 -8.45
C TYR A 1 6.40 1.55 -7.22
N TYR A 2 5.96 0.64 -6.35
CA TYR A 2 6.56 0.41 -5.04
C TYR A 2 7.53 -0.76 -5.04
N HIS A 3 8.69 -0.57 -4.41
CA HIS A 3 9.67 -1.62 -4.18
C HIS A 3 10.12 -1.64 -2.71
N GLY A 4 10.43 -2.82 -2.19
CA GLY A 4 11.12 -2.97 -0.90
C GLY A 4 12.56 -2.46 -0.98
N TYR A 5 13.19 -2.23 0.17
CA TYR A 5 14.59 -1.80 0.23
C TYR A 5 15.53 -2.82 -0.43
N ASP A 6 16.32 -2.34 -1.37
CA ASP A 6 17.40 -3.06 -2.06
C ASP A 6 18.46 -2.03 -2.52
N PHE A 7 19.50 -2.43 -3.22
CA PHE A 7 20.45 -1.51 -3.84
C PHE A 7 19.72 -0.52 -4.77
N ILE A 8 20.11 0.76 -4.72
CA ILE A 8 19.41 1.84 -5.44
C ILE A 8 19.30 1.56 -6.94
N ASP A 9 20.42 1.23 -7.59
CA ASP A 9 20.44 0.95 -9.02
C ASP A 9 19.49 -0.21 -9.38
N LYS A 10 19.48 -1.25 -8.56
CA LYS A 10 18.58 -2.39 -8.76
C LYS A 10 17.11 -2.02 -8.63
N THR A 11 16.74 -1.19 -7.66
CA THR A 11 15.36 -0.73 -7.49
C THR A 11 14.93 0.22 -8.61
N HIS A 12 15.83 1.07 -9.05
CA HIS A 12 15.61 1.96 -10.18
C HIS A 12 15.43 1.18 -11.49
N ASP A 13 16.34 0.26 -11.80
CA ASP A 13 16.28 -0.58 -13.00
C ASP A 13 15.04 -1.49 -13.03
N PHE A 14 14.50 -1.80 -11.85
CA PHE A 14 13.23 -2.50 -11.71
C PHE A 14 12.03 -1.62 -12.10
N GLY A 15 12.19 -0.31 -12.21
CA GLY A 15 11.15 0.67 -12.53
C GLY A 15 10.46 1.27 -11.30
N ALA A 16 11.01 1.08 -10.10
CA ALA A 16 10.43 1.63 -8.89
C ALA A 16 10.45 3.16 -8.87
N THR A 17 9.38 3.78 -8.38
CA THR A 17 9.31 5.22 -8.11
C THR A 17 9.24 5.52 -6.62
N VAL A 18 8.98 4.51 -5.80
CA VAL A 18 8.92 4.61 -4.33
C VAL A 18 9.57 3.39 -3.69
N VAL A 19 10.46 3.62 -2.74
CA VAL A 19 11.10 2.57 -1.94
C VAL A 19 10.61 2.64 -0.49
N ASN A 20 10.24 1.49 0.07
CA ASN A 20 9.94 1.35 1.50
C ASN A 20 11.11 0.69 2.23
N ILE A 21 11.74 1.43 3.16
CA ILE A 21 12.80 0.90 4.02
C ILE A 21 12.15 0.26 5.24
N HIS A 22 12.12 -1.07 5.28
CA HIS A 22 11.68 -1.82 6.45
C HIS A 22 12.74 -1.79 7.58
N HIS A 23 12.29 -2.13 8.81
CA HIS A 23 13.19 -2.52 9.88
C HIS A 23 13.95 -3.82 9.51
N ALA A 24 14.94 -4.19 10.31
CA ALA A 24 15.84 -5.32 10.05
C ALA A 24 16.65 -5.21 8.75
N THR A 25 16.84 -4.00 8.24
CA THR A 25 17.74 -3.70 7.12
C THR A 25 19.06 -3.10 7.61
N GLY A 26 20.08 -3.09 6.76
CA GLY A 26 21.40 -2.53 7.12
C GLY A 26 21.38 -1.05 7.50
N ILE A 27 20.39 -0.29 7.01
CA ILE A 27 20.23 1.16 7.26
C ILE A 27 19.07 1.49 8.20
N ASN A 28 18.21 0.53 8.54
CA ASN A 28 17.15 0.63 9.54
C ASN A 28 17.05 -0.68 10.34
N PRO A 29 18.04 -0.97 11.21
CA PRO A 29 18.16 -2.28 11.83
C PRO A 29 17.12 -2.58 12.90
N PHE A 30 16.58 -1.56 13.57
CA PHE A 30 15.72 -1.72 14.74
C PHE A 30 14.32 -1.19 14.50
N ILE A 31 13.34 -1.87 15.10
CA ILE A 31 11.93 -1.49 14.93
C ILE A 31 11.64 -0.14 15.59
N ASN A 32 11.01 0.74 14.86
CA ASN A 32 10.58 2.08 15.27
C ASN A 32 11.71 2.97 15.82
N TYR A 33 12.97 2.66 15.48
CA TYR A 33 14.14 3.44 15.90
C TYR A 33 15.15 3.67 14.74
N PRO A 34 14.82 4.50 13.76
CA PRO A 34 15.64 4.74 12.57
C PRO A 34 16.78 5.75 12.78
N PHE A 35 17.31 5.88 14.01
CA PHE A 35 18.26 6.93 14.36
C PHE A 35 19.72 6.48 14.43
N LEU A 36 20.00 5.18 14.42
CA LEU A 36 21.36 4.66 14.59
C LEU A 36 22.20 4.68 13.30
N ARG A 37 21.55 4.67 12.14
CA ARG A 37 22.18 4.62 10.82
C ARG A 37 21.74 5.79 9.92
N THR A 38 21.59 6.96 10.52
CA THR A 38 21.02 8.13 9.83
C THR A 38 21.92 8.64 8.69
N LYS A 39 23.24 8.47 8.78
CA LYS A 39 24.17 8.85 7.70
C LYS A 39 24.00 7.95 6.49
N GLU A 40 23.95 6.65 6.71
CA GLU A 40 23.75 5.65 5.66
C GLU A 40 22.35 5.76 5.06
N MET A 41 21.33 5.97 5.89
CA MET A 41 19.97 6.20 5.43
C MET A 41 19.86 7.46 4.58
N LYS A 42 20.47 8.56 5.03
CA LYS A 42 20.49 9.81 4.26
C LYS A 42 21.21 9.62 2.92
N ALA A 43 22.35 8.97 2.90
CA ALA A 43 23.07 8.71 1.65
C ALA A 43 22.24 7.89 0.66
N TYR A 44 21.49 6.91 1.15
CA TYR A 44 20.56 6.12 0.34
C TYR A 44 19.43 7.00 -0.22
N ILE A 45 18.82 7.83 0.62
CA ILE A 45 17.73 8.73 0.23
C ILE A 45 18.21 9.77 -0.78
N ASP A 46 19.34 10.40 -0.55
CA ASP A 46 19.93 11.37 -1.50
C ASP A 46 20.19 10.71 -2.87
N GLY A 47 20.68 9.46 -2.87
CA GLY A 47 20.86 8.68 -4.11
C GLY A 47 19.55 8.35 -4.81
N ALA A 48 18.52 7.98 -4.06
CA ALA A 48 17.19 7.72 -4.61
C ALA A 48 16.54 8.99 -5.20
N HIS A 49 16.67 10.13 -4.49
CA HIS A 49 16.20 11.42 -5.00
C HIS A 49 16.90 11.86 -6.29
N ALA A 50 18.19 11.55 -6.45
CA ALA A 50 18.91 11.81 -7.68
C ALA A 50 18.38 11.04 -8.90
N LEU A 51 17.59 10.00 -8.66
CA LEU A 51 16.92 9.16 -9.66
C LEU A 51 15.39 9.36 -9.66
N ASP A 52 14.90 10.49 -9.14
CA ASP A 52 13.46 10.80 -9.01
C ASP A 52 12.63 9.76 -8.24
N MET A 53 13.28 8.93 -7.42
CA MET A 53 12.59 8.00 -6.53
C MET A 53 12.31 8.64 -5.16
N LYS A 54 11.20 8.28 -4.55
CA LYS A 54 10.85 8.65 -3.17
C LYS A 54 11.16 7.52 -2.20
N VAL A 55 11.47 7.87 -0.95
CA VAL A 55 11.82 6.88 0.07
C VAL A 55 10.98 7.10 1.32
N LYS A 56 10.26 6.06 1.72
CA LYS A 56 9.51 6.01 2.98
C LYS A 56 10.15 5.02 3.95
N ILE A 57 9.94 5.25 5.23
CA ILE A 57 10.37 4.32 6.27
C ILE A 57 9.17 3.60 6.89
N TYR A 58 9.41 2.34 7.25
CA TYR A 58 8.47 1.50 7.97
C TYR A 58 8.37 1.93 9.43
N ASN A 59 7.15 1.90 9.97
CA ASN A 59 6.89 2.17 11.38
C ASN A 59 5.61 1.46 11.82
N THR A 60 5.62 0.78 12.95
CA THR A 60 4.43 0.18 13.56
C THR A 60 3.80 1.06 14.62
N VAL A 61 4.53 2.02 15.16
CA VAL A 61 4.17 2.97 16.23
C VAL A 61 3.75 2.35 17.57
N ARG A 62 3.53 1.06 17.66
CA ARG A 62 3.07 0.37 18.88
C ARG A 62 4.17 -0.27 19.70
N GLU A 63 5.33 -0.43 19.15
CA GLU A 63 6.49 -1.00 19.83
C GLU A 63 7.74 -0.16 19.66
N LEU A 64 8.71 -0.38 20.54
CA LEU A 64 10.02 0.25 20.47
C LEU A 64 11.10 -0.77 20.82
N THR A 65 12.20 -0.76 20.08
CA THR A 65 13.38 -1.56 20.42
C THR A 65 13.94 -1.18 21.80
N ASN A 66 14.38 -2.15 22.57
CA ASN A 66 15.14 -1.92 23.79
C ASN A 66 16.57 -1.41 23.51
N SER A 67 16.99 -1.41 22.25
CA SER A 67 18.29 -0.90 21.80
C SER A 67 18.29 0.61 21.51
N CYS A 68 17.18 1.32 21.72
CA CYS A 68 17.14 2.76 21.54
C CYS A 68 18.00 3.46 22.61
N VAL A 69 18.71 4.53 22.22
CA VAL A 69 19.66 5.25 23.10
C VAL A 69 18.95 5.87 24.29
N GLU A 70 17.72 6.33 24.11
CA GLU A 70 16.91 7.00 25.14
C GLU A 70 16.15 6.02 26.05
N ILE A 71 16.38 4.71 25.96
CA ILE A 71 15.58 3.69 26.63
C ILE A 71 15.48 3.93 28.14
N PHE A 72 16.57 4.35 28.81
CA PHE A 72 16.56 4.62 30.24
C PHE A 72 15.68 5.80 30.61
N ALA A 73 15.73 6.88 29.81
CA ALA A 73 14.89 8.06 30.02
C ALA A 73 13.40 7.70 29.80
N LEU A 74 13.07 6.92 28.78
CA LEU A 74 11.71 6.48 28.52
C LEU A 74 11.20 5.54 29.61
N ARG A 75 12.04 4.63 30.10
CA ARG A 75 11.71 3.73 31.20
C ARG A 75 11.48 4.48 32.51
N SER A 76 12.16 5.57 32.78
CA SER A 76 11.96 6.38 34.00
C SER A 76 10.54 6.98 34.09
N LEU A 77 9.79 7.00 32.98
CA LEU A 77 8.38 7.39 32.96
C LEU A 77 7.42 6.23 33.32
N ASN A 78 7.97 5.07 33.68
CA ASN A 78 7.23 3.88 34.11
C ASN A 78 6.15 3.44 33.10
N GLY A 79 5.00 3.02 33.59
CA GLY A 79 3.89 2.55 32.78
C GLY A 79 3.20 3.62 31.90
N GLU A 80 3.69 4.85 31.89
CA GLU A 80 3.23 5.83 30.90
C GLU A 80 3.70 5.48 29.49
N ILE A 81 4.92 4.96 29.35
CA ILE A 81 5.51 4.65 28.05
C ILE A 81 5.36 3.18 27.70
N PHE A 82 5.76 2.29 28.59
CA PHE A 82 5.77 0.85 28.30
C PHE A 82 4.66 0.11 29.02
N SER A 83 4.00 -0.79 28.32
CA SER A 83 3.00 -1.68 28.92
C SER A 83 3.68 -2.69 29.84
N LYS A 84 3.19 -2.79 31.07
CA LYS A 84 3.74 -3.69 32.09
C LYS A 84 3.42 -5.14 31.81
N GLY A 85 4.39 -6.03 31.99
CA GLY A 85 4.21 -7.47 31.83
C GLY A 85 5.50 -8.26 32.03
N LYS A 86 5.42 -9.54 31.78
CA LYS A 86 6.60 -10.41 31.77
C LYS A 86 7.34 -10.24 30.46
N GLY A 87 8.42 -9.48 30.46
CA GLY A 87 9.33 -9.39 29.33
C GLY A 87 10.08 -10.70 29.11
N GLY A 88 11.35 -10.65 29.12
CA GLY A 88 12.24 -11.79 28.95
C GLY A 88 13.04 -11.69 27.66
N GLY A 89 13.98 -12.58 27.47
CA GLY A 89 14.89 -12.60 26.35
C GLY A 89 16.34 -12.47 26.78
N TYR A 90 17.22 -12.22 25.83
CA TYR A 90 18.67 -12.25 26.05
C TYR A 90 19.34 -10.89 26.01
N SER A 91 18.59 -9.82 25.85
CA SER A 91 19.16 -8.47 25.90
C SER A 91 19.60 -8.14 27.34
N TRP A 92 20.86 -7.72 27.50
CA TRP A 92 21.38 -7.30 28.80
C TRP A 92 20.57 -6.15 29.44
N LEU A 93 19.91 -5.35 28.62
CA LEU A 93 19.00 -4.31 29.08
C LEU A 93 17.81 -4.85 29.87
N GLN A 94 17.35 -6.05 29.55
CA GLN A 94 16.21 -6.69 30.21
C GLN A 94 16.52 -7.07 31.65
N GLU A 95 17.77 -7.41 31.97
CA GLU A 95 18.21 -7.69 33.33
C GLU A 95 18.08 -6.47 34.23
N HIS A 96 18.24 -5.28 33.68
CA HIS A 96 18.14 -4.01 34.41
C HIS A 96 16.71 -3.51 34.60
N TYR A 97 15.74 -4.12 33.94
CA TYR A 97 14.33 -3.71 33.98
C TYR A 97 13.41 -4.69 34.69
N ASP A 98 13.96 -5.67 35.40
CA ASP A 98 13.20 -6.72 36.06
C ASP A 98 12.17 -7.39 35.14
N GLN A 99 12.41 -7.33 33.82
CA GLN A 99 11.51 -7.83 32.78
C GLN A 99 10.09 -7.24 32.83
N ASP A 100 9.91 -6.03 33.37
CA ASP A 100 8.61 -5.38 33.52
C ASP A 100 8.16 -4.66 32.25
N TYR A 101 7.90 -5.42 31.19
CA TYR A 101 7.32 -4.95 29.93
C TYR A 101 6.63 -6.10 29.19
N ILE A 102 5.77 -5.79 28.21
CA ILE A 102 5.23 -6.78 27.27
C ILE A 102 6.16 -6.83 26.06
N ALA A 103 6.73 -8.01 25.78
CA ALA A 103 7.56 -8.20 24.59
C ALA A 103 6.72 -8.16 23.33
N ALA A 104 7.15 -7.36 22.34
CA ALA A 104 6.55 -7.32 21.01
C ALA A 104 7.04 -8.49 20.14
N TRP A 105 6.46 -8.62 18.96
CA TRP A 105 6.74 -9.71 18.02
C TRP A 105 8.14 -9.62 17.40
N PHE A 106 8.67 -8.41 17.22
CA PHE A 106 9.94 -8.19 16.55
C PHE A 106 11.12 -8.77 17.32
N ALA A 107 12.01 -9.47 16.61
CA ALA A 107 13.15 -10.18 17.18
C ALA A 107 12.73 -11.05 18.39
N TYR A 108 11.64 -11.79 18.24
CA TYR A 108 10.98 -12.53 19.31
C TYR A 108 11.90 -13.48 20.11
N THR A 109 12.89 -14.09 19.44
CA THR A 109 13.85 -14.99 20.10
C THR A 109 14.69 -14.29 21.16
N VAL A 110 15.01 -13.02 20.96
CA VAL A 110 15.75 -12.17 21.91
C VAL A 110 14.83 -11.18 22.64
N LYS A 111 13.58 -11.08 22.23
CA LYS A 111 12.57 -10.16 22.78
C LYS A 111 13.06 -8.73 22.90
N ASP A 112 13.71 -8.23 21.84
CA ASP A 112 14.32 -6.91 21.83
C ASP A 112 13.32 -5.76 21.93
N ALA A 113 12.11 -5.90 21.37
CA ALA A 113 11.13 -4.83 21.35
C ALA A 113 10.09 -4.94 22.47
N ALA A 114 9.67 -3.81 23.00
CA ALA A 114 8.63 -3.69 24.02
C ALA A 114 7.41 -2.96 23.48
N ILE A 115 6.21 -3.39 23.89
CA ILE A 115 4.95 -2.69 23.58
C ILE A 115 4.92 -1.34 24.30
N VAL A 116 4.63 -0.29 23.57
CA VAL A 116 4.45 1.06 24.10
C VAL A 116 2.97 1.39 24.29
N ASN A 117 2.68 2.24 25.27
CA ASN A 117 1.33 2.77 25.46
C ASN A 117 1.02 3.83 24.39
N THR A 118 0.04 3.56 23.56
CA THR A 118 -0.39 4.43 22.46
C THR A 118 -1.55 5.34 22.84
N GLY A 119 -1.99 5.34 24.10
CA GLY A 119 -2.92 6.32 24.64
C GLY A 119 -2.27 7.69 24.80
N VAL A 120 -2.91 8.58 25.56
CA VAL A 120 -2.38 9.93 25.84
C VAL A 120 -1.11 9.81 26.70
N SER A 121 0.05 9.90 26.08
CA SER A 121 1.36 9.76 26.72
C SER A 121 2.43 10.64 26.08
N ARG A 122 3.54 10.82 26.80
CA ARG A 122 4.71 11.53 26.25
C ARG A 122 5.42 10.75 25.14
N TRP A 123 5.10 9.46 24.95
CA TRP A 123 5.54 8.69 23.80
C TRP A 123 5.17 9.37 22.48
N HIS A 124 3.97 9.92 22.36
CA HIS A 124 3.56 10.61 21.14
C HIS A 124 4.43 11.86 20.88
N ASN A 125 4.80 12.58 21.91
CA ASN A 125 5.69 13.74 21.75
C ASN A 125 7.09 13.31 21.32
N TYR A 126 7.65 12.29 21.94
CA TYR A 126 8.92 11.70 21.54
C TYR A 126 8.92 11.26 20.08
N TYR A 127 7.88 10.54 19.67
CA TYR A 127 7.69 10.08 18.30
C TYR A 127 7.59 11.27 17.31
N MET A 128 6.81 12.29 17.65
CA MET A 128 6.61 13.47 16.79
C MET A 128 7.90 14.29 16.61
N GLU A 129 8.68 14.45 17.66
CA GLU A 129 10.00 15.13 17.58
C GLU A 129 10.97 14.32 16.69
N GLY A 130 11.01 13.00 16.88
CA GLY A 130 11.81 12.12 16.04
C GLY A 130 11.42 12.19 14.57
N LEU A 131 10.13 12.17 14.26
CA LEU A 131 9.61 12.29 12.90
C LEU A 131 9.98 13.64 12.26
N ASP A 132 9.79 14.76 12.99
CA ASP A 132 10.15 16.08 12.50
C ASP A 132 11.65 16.17 12.20
N TRP A 133 12.48 15.61 13.06
CA TRP A 133 13.92 15.54 12.86
C TRP A 133 14.30 14.70 11.62
N LEU A 134 13.69 13.54 11.43
CA LEU A 134 13.95 12.65 10.27
C LEU A 134 13.62 13.34 8.95
N VAL A 135 12.46 13.98 8.85
CA VAL A 135 12.08 14.68 7.61
C VAL A 135 13.06 15.81 7.30
N LYS A 136 13.48 16.59 8.32
CA LYS A 136 14.38 17.72 8.14
C LYS A 136 15.82 17.33 7.83
N ASN A 137 16.33 16.29 8.49
CA ASN A 137 17.77 16.01 8.49
C ASN A 137 18.15 14.79 7.65
N VAL A 138 17.24 13.84 7.48
CA VAL A 138 17.45 12.62 6.70
C VAL A 138 16.74 12.71 5.36
N GLY A 139 15.63 13.45 5.27
CA GLY A 139 14.93 13.72 4.02
C GLY A 139 13.95 12.61 3.61
N ILE A 140 13.38 11.87 4.57
CA ILE A 140 12.36 10.87 4.26
C ILE A 140 11.15 11.49 3.57
N ASP A 141 10.55 10.77 2.61
CA ASP A 141 9.37 11.20 1.85
C ASP A 141 8.05 10.70 2.45
N GLY A 142 8.09 10.14 3.62
CA GLY A 142 6.89 9.71 4.32
C GLY A 142 7.05 8.44 5.12
N LEU A 143 5.91 7.84 5.43
CA LEU A 143 5.81 6.68 6.30
C LEU A 143 5.05 5.55 5.62
N TYR A 144 5.49 4.33 5.89
CA TYR A 144 4.72 3.12 5.71
C TYR A 144 4.38 2.60 7.10
N ILE A 145 3.14 2.83 7.54
CA ILE A 145 2.68 2.47 8.88
C ILE A 145 2.03 1.10 8.81
N ASP A 146 2.58 0.17 9.57
CA ASP A 146 2.06 -1.16 9.73
C ASP A 146 1.35 -1.25 11.09
N ASP A 147 0.07 -1.60 11.08
CA ASP A 147 -0.79 -1.58 12.26
C ASP A 147 -0.84 -0.21 12.96
N LEU A 148 -1.82 0.55 12.64
CA LEU A 148 -1.98 1.89 13.17
C LEU A 148 -2.40 1.87 14.65
N ALA A 149 -1.48 2.26 15.53
CA ALA A 149 -1.71 2.39 16.97
C ALA A 149 -1.83 3.85 17.45
N PHE A 150 -1.93 4.80 16.53
CA PHE A 150 -2.18 6.21 16.88
C PHE A 150 -3.66 6.50 17.05
N ASP A 151 -3.97 7.42 17.96
CA ASP A 151 -5.23 8.11 17.92
C ASP A 151 -5.28 9.12 16.74
N ARG A 152 -6.48 9.58 16.41
CA ARG A 152 -6.71 10.54 15.34
C ARG A 152 -5.91 11.84 15.50
N MET A 153 -5.73 12.33 16.73
CA MET A 153 -5.00 13.57 17.00
C MET A 153 -3.50 13.40 16.70
N SER A 154 -2.94 12.25 17.06
CA SER A 154 -1.56 11.90 16.74
C SER A 154 -1.37 11.76 15.23
N MET A 155 -2.25 11.09 14.51
CA MET A 155 -2.19 10.99 13.06
C MET A 155 -2.28 12.37 12.38
N LYS A 156 -3.14 13.25 12.87
CA LYS A 156 -3.21 14.65 12.40
C LYS A 156 -1.90 15.40 12.61
N ARG A 157 -1.20 15.16 13.74
CA ARG A 157 0.12 15.74 14.02
C ARG A 157 1.18 15.18 13.06
N VAL A 158 1.19 13.86 12.82
CA VAL A 158 2.07 13.21 11.82
C VAL A 158 1.91 13.88 10.46
N ARG A 159 0.70 13.96 9.95
CA ARG A 159 0.40 14.60 8.65
C ARG A 159 0.87 16.06 8.63
N LYS A 160 0.64 16.81 9.71
CA LYS A 160 1.05 18.22 9.81
C LYS A 160 2.56 18.39 9.79
N ILE A 161 3.30 17.51 10.45
CA ILE A 161 4.78 17.52 10.44
C ILE A 161 5.29 17.23 9.04
N LEU A 162 4.77 16.18 8.39
CA LEU A 162 5.16 15.83 7.03
C LEU A 162 4.88 17.00 6.07
N ASN A 163 3.65 17.49 6.01
CA ASN A 163 3.27 18.57 5.09
C ASN A 163 4.07 19.86 5.28
N ARG A 164 4.47 20.18 6.51
CA ARG A 164 5.27 21.37 6.82
C ARG A 164 6.68 21.28 6.26
N ASN A 165 7.26 20.08 6.28
CA ASN A 165 8.67 19.87 5.93
C ASN A 165 8.85 19.28 4.53
N ASN A 166 7.87 18.51 4.05
CA ASN A 166 7.84 17.92 2.72
C ASN A 166 6.37 17.81 2.24
N PRO A 167 5.84 18.82 1.53
CA PRO A 167 4.45 18.85 1.08
C PRO A 167 4.03 17.67 0.18
N GLY A 168 5.00 16.98 -0.41
CA GLY A 168 4.78 15.78 -1.23
C GLY A 168 4.93 14.46 -0.47
N ALA A 169 5.07 14.51 0.87
CA ALA A 169 5.23 13.31 1.68
C ALA A 169 3.97 12.46 1.72
N MET A 170 4.16 11.15 1.72
CA MET A 170 3.09 10.15 1.66
C MET A 170 2.99 9.36 2.95
N ILE A 171 1.77 8.99 3.31
CA ILE A 171 1.50 8.05 4.41
C ILE A 171 0.71 6.89 3.85
N ASP A 172 1.29 5.70 3.92
CA ASP A 172 0.63 4.45 3.61
C ASP A 172 0.28 3.73 4.92
N LEU A 173 -0.90 3.15 4.97
CA LEU A 173 -1.32 2.28 6.05
C LEU A 173 -1.37 0.84 5.56
N HIS A 174 -0.61 -0.03 6.20
CA HIS A 174 -0.75 -1.47 6.05
C HIS A 174 -1.83 -1.98 7.01
N SER A 175 -2.79 -2.68 6.48
CA SER A 175 -3.83 -3.38 7.24
C SER A 175 -3.77 -4.88 6.98
N ALA A 176 -4.33 -5.67 7.90
CA ALA A 176 -4.52 -7.11 7.74
C ALA A 176 -5.95 -7.48 8.11
N ASN A 177 -6.49 -8.53 7.53
CA ASN A 177 -7.85 -8.97 7.86
C ASN A 177 -7.83 -10.05 8.96
N GLN A 178 -7.29 -9.70 10.11
CA GLN A 178 -7.18 -10.61 11.25
C GLN A 178 -7.41 -9.91 12.58
N PHE A 179 -7.76 -10.69 13.57
CA PHE A 179 -7.70 -10.30 14.97
C PHE A 179 -6.45 -10.90 15.61
N ASN A 180 -5.60 -10.06 16.18
CA ASN A 180 -4.41 -10.50 16.90
C ASN A 180 -4.70 -10.54 18.42
N GLU A 181 -4.94 -11.71 18.95
CA GLU A 181 -5.25 -11.90 20.37
C GLU A 181 -4.14 -11.43 21.32
N LYS A 182 -2.87 -11.54 20.90
CA LYS A 182 -1.71 -11.15 21.71
C LYS A 182 -1.62 -9.64 21.89
N ASP A 183 -1.96 -8.90 20.85
CA ASP A 183 -1.92 -7.45 20.85
C ASP A 183 -3.28 -6.83 21.17
N GLY A 184 -4.34 -7.64 21.20
CA GLY A 184 -5.66 -7.25 21.64
C GLY A 184 -6.45 -6.38 20.66
N PHE A 185 -6.08 -6.38 19.37
CA PHE A 185 -6.79 -5.59 18.36
C PHE A 185 -6.95 -6.31 17.02
N ALA A 186 -7.91 -5.87 16.24
CA ALA A 186 -8.12 -6.28 14.86
C ALA A 186 -7.48 -5.28 13.89
N ASN A 187 -7.02 -5.76 12.75
CA ASN A 187 -6.25 -4.99 11.78
C ASN A 187 -7.01 -4.69 10.49
N SER A 188 -8.32 -4.88 10.48
CA SER A 188 -9.14 -4.55 9.30
C SER A 188 -9.06 -3.05 8.98
N ALA A 189 -8.93 -2.70 7.70
CA ALA A 189 -8.84 -1.31 7.26
C ALA A 189 -10.02 -0.45 7.77
N ASN A 190 -11.22 -1.01 7.87
CA ASN A 190 -12.40 -0.30 8.34
C ASN A 190 -12.33 0.17 9.80
N LEU A 191 -11.49 -0.45 10.62
CA LEU A 191 -11.27 0.01 11.99
C LEU A 191 -10.50 1.34 12.05
N TYR A 192 -9.89 1.75 10.94
CA TYR A 192 -9.06 2.94 10.83
C TYR A 192 -9.72 4.08 10.05
N LEU A 193 -11.03 4.04 9.82
CA LEU A 193 -11.77 5.04 9.03
C LEU A 193 -11.50 6.47 9.47
N GLU A 194 -11.36 6.72 10.78
CA GLU A 194 -11.06 8.05 11.31
C GLU A 194 -9.71 8.62 10.88
N HIS A 195 -8.79 7.75 10.42
CA HIS A 195 -7.46 8.12 9.97
C HIS A 195 -7.37 8.36 8.47
N PHE A 196 -8.34 7.89 7.68
CA PHE A 196 -8.31 7.95 6.22
C PHE A 196 -8.10 9.35 5.65
N PRO A 197 -8.64 10.44 6.23
CA PRO A 197 -8.37 11.80 5.75
C PRO A 197 -6.89 12.23 5.82
N TYR A 198 -6.06 11.48 6.53
CA TYR A 198 -4.64 11.77 6.71
C TYR A 198 -3.71 10.84 5.93
N LEU A 199 -4.27 9.82 5.28
CA LEU A 199 -3.54 8.80 4.52
C LEU A 199 -3.56 9.12 3.03
N ASP A 200 -2.64 8.52 2.30
CA ASP A 200 -2.59 8.60 0.83
C ASP A 200 -2.91 7.23 0.20
N ARG A 201 -2.62 6.14 0.91
CA ARG A 201 -2.76 4.79 0.37
C ARG A 201 -3.06 3.76 1.46
N LEU A 202 -3.80 2.72 1.07
CA LEU A 202 -4.06 1.53 1.89
C LEU A 202 -3.37 0.32 1.28
N TRP A 203 -2.66 -0.45 2.12
CA TRP A 203 -2.11 -1.74 1.77
C TRP A 203 -2.95 -2.85 2.40
N PHE A 204 -3.42 -3.77 1.56
CA PHE A 204 -4.23 -4.91 1.99
C PHE A 204 -3.30 -6.11 2.16
N GLY A 205 -2.85 -6.31 3.39
CA GLY A 205 -1.87 -7.30 3.81
C GLY A 205 -2.49 -8.66 4.12
N GLU A 206 -2.10 -9.23 5.24
CA GLU A 206 -2.36 -10.61 5.58
C GLU A 206 -3.86 -10.91 5.68
N TYR A 207 -4.25 -12.08 5.17
CA TYR A 207 -5.59 -12.69 5.28
C TYR A 207 -6.72 -11.95 4.57
N PHE A 208 -6.41 -11.03 3.66
CA PHE A 208 -7.42 -10.50 2.75
C PHE A 208 -7.80 -11.55 1.70
N ASP A 209 -9.10 -11.81 1.60
CA ASP A 209 -9.65 -12.76 0.63
C ASP A 209 -10.02 -12.04 -0.68
N TYR A 210 -9.22 -12.25 -1.71
CA TYR A 210 -9.43 -11.64 -3.02
C TYR A 210 -10.47 -12.39 -3.88
N ASP A 211 -11.10 -13.43 -3.36
CA ASP A 211 -12.23 -14.10 -3.99
C ASP A 211 -13.60 -13.58 -3.52
N MET A 212 -13.61 -12.72 -2.51
CA MET A 212 -14.82 -12.04 -2.05
C MET A 212 -15.51 -11.24 -3.16
N PRO A 213 -16.85 -11.06 -3.10
CA PRO A 213 -17.62 -10.42 -4.15
C PRO A 213 -17.28 -8.93 -4.34
N PRO A 214 -17.69 -8.33 -5.48
CA PRO A 214 -17.38 -6.93 -5.80
C PRO A 214 -17.81 -5.91 -4.74
N GLU A 215 -18.91 -6.16 -4.04
CA GLU A 215 -19.42 -5.31 -2.97
C GLU A 215 -18.44 -5.25 -1.79
N PHE A 216 -17.77 -6.37 -1.48
CA PHE A 216 -16.72 -6.41 -0.48
C PHE A 216 -15.49 -5.61 -0.95
N TRP A 217 -15.08 -5.81 -2.19
CA TRP A 217 -13.92 -5.12 -2.74
C TRP A 217 -14.06 -3.59 -2.70
N ILE A 218 -15.20 -3.05 -3.08
CA ILE A 218 -15.34 -1.59 -3.13
C ILE A 218 -15.31 -0.96 -1.74
N VAL A 219 -15.77 -1.65 -0.71
CA VAL A 219 -15.84 -1.15 0.66
C VAL A 219 -14.59 -1.51 1.46
N GLU A 220 -14.21 -2.80 1.44
CA GLU A 220 -13.20 -3.34 2.36
C GLU A 220 -11.77 -3.36 1.77
N VAL A 221 -11.65 -3.41 0.45
CA VAL A 221 -10.35 -3.69 -0.19
C VAL A 221 -9.84 -2.53 -1.04
N SER A 222 -10.70 -1.66 -1.55
CA SER A 222 -10.25 -0.65 -2.50
C SER A 222 -9.86 0.71 -1.90
N GLY A 223 -10.44 1.08 -0.78
CA GLY A 223 -10.29 2.43 -0.22
C GLY A 223 -10.97 3.54 -1.03
N ILE A 224 -11.52 3.24 -2.21
CA ILE A 224 -12.10 4.22 -3.16
C ILE A 224 -13.21 5.07 -2.54
N PRO A 225 -14.19 4.53 -1.76
CA PRO A 225 -15.24 5.35 -1.14
C PRO A 225 -14.70 6.44 -0.23
N TYR A 226 -13.46 6.33 0.19
CA TYR A 226 -12.78 7.24 1.10
C TYR A 226 -11.77 8.16 0.40
N GLY A 227 -11.68 8.09 -0.92
CA GLY A 227 -10.75 8.88 -1.72
C GLY A 227 -9.30 8.39 -1.65
N LEU A 228 -9.07 7.13 -1.31
CA LEU A 228 -7.75 6.52 -1.21
C LEU A 228 -7.49 5.57 -2.36
N MET A 229 -6.21 5.28 -2.58
CA MET A 229 -5.76 4.22 -3.48
C MET A 229 -5.42 2.99 -2.65
N GLY A 230 -5.84 1.81 -3.12
CA GLY A 230 -5.48 0.53 -2.52
C GLY A 230 -4.32 -0.16 -3.23
N GLU A 231 -3.58 -0.97 -2.49
CA GLU A 231 -2.56 -1.88 -3.01
C GLU A 231 -2.75 -3.27 -2.43
N MET A 232 -2.68 -4.29 -3.27
CA MET A 232 -2.74 -5.68 -2.83
C MET A 232 -1.36 -6.15 -2.39
N LEU A 233 -1.29 -6.76 -1.22
CA LEU A 233 -0.04 -7.27 -0.68
C LEU A 233 -0.07 -8.79 -0.48
N TRP A 234 -1.11 -9.33 0.13
CA TRP A 234 -1.22 -10.74 0.49
C TRP A 234 -1.26 -11.65 -0.74
N GLU A 235 -0.41 -12.67 -0.78
CA GLU A 235 -0.34 -13.68 -1.86
C GLU A 235 -0.29 -13.11 -3.28
N GLY A 236 0.13 -11.84 -3.43
CA GLY A 236 0.18 -11.15 -4.72
C GLY A 236 -1.18 -10.65 -5.23
N GLY A 237 -2.25 -10.87 -4.49
CA GLY A 237 -3.60 -10.42 -4.83
C GLY A 237 -4.19 -11.06 -6.08
N ASN A 238 -5.27 -10.47 -6.58
CA ASN A 238 -5.84 -10.78 -7.89
C ASN A 238 -5.69 -9.56 -8.82
N LYS A 239 -4.70 -9.59 -9.68
CA LYS A 239 -4.33 -8.45 -10.53
C LYS A 239 -5.40 -8.04 -11.56
N TRP A 240 -6.23 -8.96 -12.01
CA TRP A 240 -7.35 -8.63 -12.92
C TRP A 240 -8.46 -7.89 -12.17
N ARG A 241 -8.89 -8.42 -11.03
CA ARG A 241 -9.88 -7.77 -10.16
C ARG A 241 -9.33 -6.46 -9.59
N GLY A 242 -8.04 -6.43 -9.22
CA GLY A 242 -7.37 -5.22 -8.76
C GLY A 242 -7.48 -4.06 -9.75
N MET A 243 -7.30 -4.31 -11.03
CA MET A 243 -7.40 -3.26 -12.07
C MET A 243 -8.82 -2.70 -12.25
N ILE A 244 -9.86 -3.39 -11.80
CA ILE A 244 -11.22 -2.81 -11.71
C ILE A 244 -11.24 -1.62 -10.73
N TYR A 245 -10.37 -1.64 -9.72
CA TYR A 245 -10.27 -0.62 -8.66
C TYR A 245 -8.98 0.22 -8.74
N GLY A 246 -8.23 0.11 -9.81
CA GLY A 246 -6.95 0.83 -9.95
C GLY A 246 -5.84 0.32 -9.05
N MET A 247 -5.95 -0.91 -8.59
CA MET A 247 -5.02 -1.52 -7.66
C MET A 247 -3.96 -2.37 -8.35
N THR A 248 -2.78 -2.38 -7.78
CA THR A 248 -1.68 -3.27 -8.16
C THR A 248 -1.04 -3.87 -6.91
N GLY A 249 0.13 -4.44 -7.03
CA GLY A 249 0.91 -5.00 -5.93
C GLY A 249 2.31 -4.40 -5.83
N ARG A 250 2.93 -4.58 -4.67
CA ARG A 250 4.31 -4.18 -4.40
C ARG A 250 5.30 -5.21 -4.94
N ASN A 251 6.49 -4.75 -5.34
CA ASN A 251 7.64 -5.59 -5.64
C ASN A 251 8.78 -5.42 -4.60
N PRO A 252 9.52 -6.51 -4.25
CA PRO A 252 9.05 -7.87 -4.43
C PRO A 252 7.89 -8.17 -3.48
N GLY A 253 6.95 -9.00 -3.91
CA GLY A 253 5.83 -9.40 -3.05
C GLY A 253 5.35 -10.79 -3.47
N TYR A 254 5.44 -11.79 -2.58
CA TYR A 254 4.90 -13.14 -2.76
C TYR A 254 5.20 -13.80 -4.13
N GLY A 255 6.37 -13.52 -4.70
CA GLY A 255 6.79 -14.08 -6.00
C GLY A 255 6.10 -13.50 -7.24
N VAL A 256 5.31 -12.45 -7.08
CA VAL A 256 4.64 -11.77 -8.20
C VAL A 256 5.53 -10.67 -8.76
N ASP A 257 5.78 -10.70 -10.06
CA ASP A 257 6.44 -9.63 -10.80
C ASP A 257 5.38 -8.72 -11.45
N ASN A 258 5.33 -7.47 -11.02
CA ASN A 258 4.37 -6.49 -11.53
C ASN A 258 4.95 -5.61 -12.66
N ARG A 259 6.24 -5.77 -13.04
CA ARG A 259 6.86 -4.95 -14.09
C ARG A 259 6.14 -5.01 -15.43
N PRO A 260 5.66 -6.17 -15.91
CA PRO A 260 4.93 -6.21 -17.19
C PRO A 260 3.67 -5.34 -17.17
N LEU A 261 2.99 -5.28 -16.01
CA LEU A 261 1.81 -4.43 -15.85
C LEU A 261 2.18 -2.95 -15.74
N TRP A 262 3.25 -2.61 -15.04
CA TRP A 262 3.76 -1.24 -14.94
C TRP A 262 4.21 -0.72 -16.32
N ASN A 263 4.93 -1.53 -17.09
CA ASN A 263 5.32 -1.19 -18.46
C ASN A 263 4.10 -0.92 -19.35
N PHE A 264 3.09 -1.80 -19.26
CA PHE A 264 1.82 -1.57 -19.97
C PHE A 264 1.18 -0.23 -19.59
N TRP A 265 1.16 0.12 -18.30
CA TRP A 265 0.59 1.40 -17.86
C TRP A 265 1.34 2.61 -18.41
N ASP A 266 2.66 2.53 -18.47
CA ASP A 266 3.50 3.59 -19.05
C ASP A 266 3.30 3.69 -20.56
N GLU A 267 3.25 2.56 -21.27
CA GLU A 267 3.03 2.49 -22.72
C GLU A 267 1.67 3.06 -23.13
N VAL A 268 0.61 2.69 -22.43
CA VAL A 268 -0.73 3.24 -22.71
C VAL A 268 -0.92 4.64 -22.14
N GLY A 269 0.05 5.10 -21.32
CA GLY A 269 -0.01 6.39 -20.64
C GLY A 269 -1.16 6.49 -19.67
N LEU A 270 -1.34 5.48 -18.80
CA LEU A 270 -2.44 5.43 -17.85
C LEU A 270 -2.43 6.63 -16.88
N LYS A 271 -1.23 7.14 -16.58
CA LYS A 271 -1.06 8.36 -15.77
C LYS A 271 -1.82 9.54 -16.38
N GLY A 272 -2.64 10.19 -15.56
CA GLY A 272 -3.49 11.32 -15.95
C GLY A 272 -4.76 10.91 -16.72
N SER A 273 -5.09 9.62 -16.77
CA SER A 273 -6.40 9.15 -17.23
C SER A 273 -7.45 9.38 -16.15
N GLU A 274 -8.68 9.62 -16.57
CA GLU A 274 -9.85 9.60 -15.70
C GLU A 274 -10.28 8.13 -15.49
N MET A 275 -10.36 7.70 -14.25
CA MET A 275 -10.88 6.37 -13.89
C MET A 275 -12.39 6.44 -13.65
N ILE A 276 -13.16 5.71 -14.43
CA ILE A 276 -14.62 5.63 -14.32
C ILE A 276 -14.98 4.19 -13.96
N GLY A 277 -15.21 3.91 -12.68
CA GLY A 277 -15.49 2.59 -12.16
C GLY A 277 -16.88 2.07 -12.54
N TYR A 278 -17.06 0.75 -12.48
CA TYR A 278 -18.36 0.11 -12.74
C TYR A 278 -19.49 0.62 -11.83
N TRP A 279 -19.14 1.10 -10.63
CA TRP A 279 -20.06 1.66 -9.64
C TRP A 279 -20.54 3.07 -9.98
N VAL A 280 -19.94 3.71 -10.98
CA VAL A 280 -20.37 5.02 -11.45
C VAL A 280 -21.52 4.83 -12.44
N SER A 281 -22.67 5.45 -12.17
CA SER A 281 -23.86 5.32 -13.01
C SER A 281 -23.61 5.73 -14.47
N ASP A 282 -22.73 6.73 -14.66
CA ASP A 282 -22.37 7.30 -15.97
C ASP A 282 -21.17 6.60 -16.67
N ASN A 283 -20.75 5.43 -16.17
CA ASN A 283 -19.69 4.65 -16.80
C ASN A 283 -20.07 4.33 -18.26
N PRO A 284 -19.21 4.69 -19.24
CA PRO A 284 -19.48 4.51 -20.66
C PRO A 284 -19.46 3.06 -21.13
N VAL A 285 -19.05 2.09 -20.29
CA VAL A 285 -18.96 0.68 -20.66
C VAL A 285 -19.76 -0.18 -19.72
N LYS A 286 -20.69 -0.96 -20.25
CA LYS A 286 -21.49 -1.91 -19.49
C LYS A 286 -21.30 -3.32 -20.04
N THR A 287 -21.24 -4.30 -19.16
CA THR A 287 -21.07 -5.71 -19.51
C THR A 287 -22.42 -6.44 -19.66
N GLY A 288 -23.49 -5.88 -19.10
CA GLY A 288 -24.78 -6.55 -18.99
C GLY A 288 -24.78 -7.76 -18.04
N LYS A 289 -23.70 -7.96 -17.29
CA LYS A 289 -23.53 -9.03 -16.30
C LYS A 289 -23.34 -8.44 -14.90
N GLU A 290 -23.89 -9.13 -13.91
CA GLU A 290 -23.84 -8.70 -12.52
C GLU A 290 -22.46 -8.94 -11.90
N ARG A 291 -21.81 -10.04 -12.27
CA ARG A 291 -20.52 -10.50 -11.70
C ARG A 291 -19.35 -10.42 -12.68
N THR A 292 -19.53 -9.79 -13.83
CA THR A 292 -18.43 -9.46 -14.75
C THR A 292 -18.45 -7.96 -14.99
N LEU A 293 -17.43 -7.27 -14.53
CA LEU A 293 -17.45 -5.82 -14.35
C LEU A 293 -16.41 -5.14 -15.23
N ALA A 294 -16.69 -3.88 -15.60
CA ALA A 294 -15.79 -3.07 -16.39
C ALA A 294 -15.55 -1.70 -15.76
N THR A 295 -14.28 -1.33 -15.62
CA THR A 295 -13.81 0.03 -15.29
C THR A 295 -13.09 0.61 -16.49
N VAL A 296 -13.29 1.90 -16.74
CA VAL A 296 -12.68 2.60 -17.87
C VAL A 296 -11.66 3.60 -17.38
N TYR A 297 -10.48 3.55 -17.97
CA TYR A 297 -9.46 4.60 -17.83
C TYR A 297 -9.44 5.40 -19.13
N ARG A 298 -9.88 6.65 -19.08
CA ARG A 298 -10.18 7.46 -20.26
C ARG A 298 -9.25 8.67 -20.40
N LYS A 299 -8.75 8.85 -21.64
CA LYS A 299 -8.27 10.15 -22.13
C LYS A 299 -9.19 10.59 -23.26
N MET A 300 -10.05 11.54 -22.96
CA MET A 300 -11.14 11.96 -23.84
C MET A 300 -10.66 12.21 -25.28
N GLY A 301 -11.30 11.56 -26.25
CA GLY A 301 -11.02 11.73 -27.69
C GLY A 301 -9.65 11.21 -28.17
N GLN A 302 -8.92 10.49 -27.32
CA GLN A 302 -7.61 9.93 -27.69
C GLN A 302 -7.65 8.39 -27.66
N LYS A 303 -7.77 7.84 -26.47
CA LYS A 303 -7.87 6.39 -26.21
C LYS A 303 -8.50 6.13 -24.86
N ALA A 304 -8.95 4.90 -24.69
CA ALA A 304 -9.38 4.41 -23.40
C ALA A 304 -8.78 3.02 -23.15
N VAL A 305 -8.61 2.67 -21.86
CA VAL A 305 -8.33 1.30 -21.45
C VAL A 305 -9.55 0.80 -20.69
N ILE A 306 -10.10 -0.33 -21.11
CA ILE A 306 -11.19 -1.02 -20.41
C ILE A 306 -10.55 -2.14 -19.59
N SER A 307 -10.62 -2.03 -18.28
CA SER A 307 -10.34 -3.14 -17.37
C SER A 307 -11.61 -3.97 -17.22
N LEU A 308 -11.54 -5.22 -17.58
CA LEU A 308 -12.64 -6.19 -17.51
C LEU A 308 -12.24 -7.35 -16.60
N ALA A 309 -13.03 -7.68 -15.59
CA ALA A 309 -12.78 -8.84 -14.73
C ALA A 309 -14.07 -9.53 -14.31
N THR A 310 -13.95 -10.85 -14.00
CA THR A 310 -15.10 -11.64 -13.60
C THR A 310 -14.99 -12.22 -12.20
N TRP A 311 -16.13 -12.28 -11.51
CA TRP A 311 -16.40 -13.00 -10.26
C TRP A 311 -17.35 -14.18 -10.48
N GLU A 312 -17.58 -14.57 -11.74
CA GLU A 312 -18.37 -15.75 -12.04
C GLU A 312 -17.61 -17.03 -11.69
N ASP A 313 -18.35 -18.08 -11.33
CA ASP A 313 -17.79 -19.39 -10.99
C ASP A 313 -17.32 -20.20 -12.20
N GLN A 314 -17.60 -19.71 -13.41
CA GLN A 314 -17.22 -20.28 -14.69
C GLN A 314 -16.72 -19.17 -15.62
N ASP A 315 -16.20 -19.56 -16.78
CA ASP A 315 -15.86 -18.60 -17.83
C ASP A 315 -17.12 -17.82 -18.24
N ALA A 316 -16.97 -16.52 -18.37
CA ALA A 316 -18.05 -15.62 -18.77
C ALA A 316 -17.90 -15.21 -20.24
N GLU A 317 -19.04 -15.00 -20.90
CA GLU A 317 -19.09 -14.36 -22.20
C GLU A 317 -19.81 -13.01 -22.07
N VAL A 318 -19.18 -11.94 -22.58
CA VAL A 318 -19.73 -10.59 -22.53
C VAL A 318 -19.65 -9.90 -23.89
N SER A 319 -20.70 -9.18 -24.24
CA SER A 319 -20.67 -8.21 -25.35
C SER A 319 -20.75 -6.83 -24.73
N LEU A 320 -19.66 -6.07 -24.86
CA LEU A 320 -19.56 -4.75 -24.25
C LEU A 320 -20.53 -3.76 -24.91
N GLN A 321 -21.37 -3.13 -24.10
CA GLN A 321 -22.17 -1.99 -24.50
C GLN A 321 -21.37 -0.73 -24.24
N ILE A 322 -20.89 -0.08 -25.30
CA ILE A 322 -19.99 1.07 -25.22
C ILE A 322 -20.70 2.33 -25.70
N ASP A 323 -20.75 3.35 -24.86
CA ASP A 323 -21.17 4.69 -25.22
C ASP A 323 -19.98 5.44 -25.85
N TRP A 324 -19.88 5.34 -27.14
CA TRP A 324 -18.77 5.92 -27.92
C TRP A 324 -18.70 7.42 -27.82
N ALA A 325 -19.85 8.10 -27.73
CA ALA A 325 -19.89 9.55 -27.57
C ALA A 325 -19.24 9.98 -26.25
N LYS A 326 -19.45 9.25 -25.18
CA LYS A 326 -18.82 9.49 -23.89
C LYS A 326 -17.31 9.21 -23.88
N LEU A 327 -16.82 8.33 -24.75
CA LEU A 327 -15.40 8.14 -24.95
C LEU A 327 -14.78 9.19 -25.88
N GLY A 328 -15.59 9.85 -26.70
CA GLY A 328 -15.16 10.74 -27.76
C GLY A 328 -14.48 10.00 -28.94
N LEU A 329 -14.86 8.73 -29.18
CA LEU A 329 -14.28 7.85 -30.16
C LEU A 329 -15.31 7.44 -31.22
N ASP A 330 -14.86 7.21 -32.45
CA ASP A 330 -15.68 6.75 -33.58
C ASP A 330 -15.60 5.21 -33.67
N PRO A 331 -16.70 4.47 -33.44
CA PRO A 331 -16.68 3.01 -33.45
C PRO A 331 -16.28 2.39 -34.80
N ALA A 332 -16.39 3.13 -35.87
CA ALA A 332 -15.97 2.66 -37.21
C ALA A 332 -14.45 2.72 -37.42
N LYS A 333 -13.72 3.41 -36.56
CA LYS A 333 -12.28 3.66 -36.69
C LYS A 333 -11.44 3.02 -35.60
N VAL A 334 -12.08 2.39 -34.60
CA VAL A 334 -11.38 1.84 -33.45
C VAL A 334 -11.41 0.31 -33.46
N THR A 335 -10.42 -0.28 -32.80
CA THR A 335 -10.36 -1.68 -32.43
C THR A 335 -10.33 -1.85 -30.92
N LEU A 336 -10.75 -3.01 -30.43
CA LEU A 336 -10.60 -3.43 -29.05
C LEU A 336 -9.40 -4.36 -28.99
N HIS A 337 -8.25 -3.83 -28.56
CA HIS A 337 -6.99 -4.56 -28.57
C HIS A 337 -6.49 -4.84 -27.14
N ALA A 338 -6.38 -6.10 -26.77
CA ALA A 338 -5.68 -6.53 -25.57
C ALA A 338 -4.25 -6.92 -25.97
N PRO A 339 -3.23 -6.10 -25.64
CA PRO A 339 -1.84 -6.45 -25.92
C PRO A 339 -1.39 -7.62 -25.06
N ALA A 340 -0.36 -8.34 -25.51
CA ALA A 340 0.28 -9.35 -24.68
C ALA A 340 0.93 -8.70 -23.47
N ILE A 341 0.58 -9.16 -22.27
CA ILE A 341 1.21 -8.74 -21.00
C ILE A 341 1.66 -10.00 -20.29
N GLU A 342 2.95 -10.11 -20.06
CA GLU A 342 3.55 -11.30 -19.45
C GLU A 342 2.89 -11.62 -18.10
N ASN A 343 2.54 -12.90 -17.89
CA ASN A 343 1.85 -13.41 -16.70
C ASN A 343 0.50 -12.75 -16.39
N PHE A 344 -0.08 -12.02 -17.35
CA PHE A 344 -1.38 -11.37 -17.22
C PHE A 344 -2.35 -11.81 -18.31
N GLN A 345 -2.05 -11.52 -19.58
CA GLN A 345 -2.93 -11.85 -20.72
C GLN A 345 -2.16 -12.10 -22.02
N PRO A 346 -2.67 -12.98 -22.91
CA PRO A 346 -2.18 -13.06 -24.29
C PRO A 346 -2.69 -11.90 -25.12
N GLU A 347 -2.07 -11.69 -26.29
CA GLU A 347 -2.57 -10.73 -27.28
C GLU A 347 -3.90 -11.21 -27.87
N LYS A 348 -4.86 -10.29 -27.98
CA LYS A 348 -6.15 -10.55 -28.62
C LYS A 348 -6.80 -9.26 -29.13
N THR A 349 -7.57 -9.36 -30.23
CA THR A 349 -8.28 -8.22 -30.80
C THR A 349 -9.73 -8.61 -31.08
N TRP A 350 -10.64 -7.65 -30.89
CA TRP A 350 -12.05 -7.76 -31.20
C TRP A 350 -12.55 -6.54 -31.94
N LYS A 351 -13.61 -6.71 -32.72
CA LYS A 351 -14.40 -5.60 -33.24
C LYS A 351 -15.42 -5.14 -32.20
N PRO A 352 -15.83 -3.87 -32.24
CA PRO A 352 -16.96 -3.42 -31.43
C PRO A 352 -18.18 -4.32 -31.62
N GLY A 353 -18.78 -4.78 -30.50
CA GLY A 353 -19.95 -5.65 -30.50
C GLY A 353 -19.65 -7.17 -30.55
N GLU A 354 -18.42 -7.57 -30.76
CA GLU A 354 -18.05 -8.99 -30.66
C GLU A 354 -18.09 -9.49 -29.21
N THR A 355 -18.33 -10.77 -29.06
CA THR A 355 -18.35 -11.44 -27.74
C THR A 355 -16.93 -11.69 -27.25
N ILE A 356 -16.67 -11.30 -26.03
CA ILE A 356 -15.40 -11.46 -25.32
C ILE A 356 -15.55 -12.59 -24.30
N ALA A 357 -14.76 -13.64 -24.44
CA ALA A 357 -14.64 -14.67 -23.42
C ALA A 357 -13.72 -14.18 -22.28
N VAL A 358 -14.21 -14.22 -21.05
CA VAL A 358 -13.49 -13.83 -19.85
C VAL A 358 -13.29 -15.06 -18.98
N PRO A 359 -12.07 -15.60 -18.86
CA PRO A 359 -11.83 -16.80 -18.08
C PRO A 359 -12.15 -16.60 -16.59
N LYS A 360 -12.63 -17.66 -15.93
CA LYS A 360 -12.94 -17.66 -14.49
C LYS A 360 -11.82 -17.03 -13.66
N GLY A 361 -12.18 -16.08 -12.80
CA GLY A 361 -11.26 -15.40 -11.88
C GLY A 361 -10.21 -14.51 -12.55
N LYS A 362 -10.32 -14.29 -13.88
CA LYS A 362 -9.42 -13.46 -14.69
C LYS A 362 -10.17 -12.30 -15.35
N GLY A 363 -9.50 -11.66 -16.28
CA GLY A 363 -10.03 -10.51 -17.01
C GLY A 363 -9.13 -10.11 -18.16
N TRP A 364 -9.38 -8.90 -18.66
CA TRP A 364 -8.65 -8.30 -19.76
C TRP A 364 -8.37 -6.83 -19.49
N LEU A 365 -7.22 -6.35 -19.93
CA LEU A 365 -6.96 -4.93 -20.17
C LEU A 365 -7.04 -4.71 -21.69
N ILE A 366 -8.05 -3.97 -22.12
CA ILE A 366 -8.37 -3.74 -23.52
C ILE A 366 -8.14 -2.29 -23.86
N VAL A 367 -7.22 -2.02 -24.76
CA VAL A 367 -6.98 -0.70 -25.31
C VAL A 367 -7.98 -0.44 -26.42
N VAL A 368 -8.64 0.71 -26.39
CA VAL A 368 -9.59 1.17 -27.38
C VAL A 368 -8.93 2.35 -28.11
N GLU A 369 -8.50 2.12 -29.33
CA GLU A 369 -7.76 3.10 -30.16
C GLU A 369 -8.00 2.93 -31.66
#